data_b64225e0d3ad5c36593e565313b7f9a0
#
_entry.id   b64225e0d3ad5c36593e565313b7f9a0
#
_cell.length_a   1.000
_cell.length_b   1.000
_cell.length_c   1.000
_cell.angle_alpha   90.00
_cell.angle_beta   90.00
_cell.angle_gamma   90.00
#
_symmetry.space_group_name_H-M   'P 1'
#
loop_
_entity.id
_entity.type
_entity.pdbx_description
1 polymer ?
#
loop_
_entity_poly.entity_id
_entity_poly.type
_entity_poly.pdbx_seq_one_letter_code
_entity_poly.pdbx_strand_id
1 'polypeptide(L)'
;MAINGENGVSAVTVDELLKQGLRIPNYQRPYSWDVSTALQLVDDISEALRDTERKDIPYVLGAIILHDDGEYLNVVDGQQRLLTLRMILAALDPINHQISMSGNSETPVSLVWIELQRRLSQLEDKKEFLDFICHKCQLVRIVTDDIDEAFRVFDSQNYRGKPLAPHDLLKAHHLREMHDESAAMKVA
;
A
#
# COMPACT_ATOMS: atom_id res chain seq x y z
N MET A 1 -5.67 -2.53 -22.78
CA MET A 1 -5.05 -3.71 -22.16
C MET A 1 -5.86 -3.99 -20.92
N ALA A 2 -6.55 -5.11 -20.84
CA ALA A 2 -7.28 -5.48 -19.64
C ALA A 2 -6.25 -5.71 -18.52
N ILE A 3 -6.38 -4.98 -17.43
CA ILE A 3 -5.58 -5.16 -16.23
C ILE A 3 -6.28 -6.28 -15.46
N ASN A 4 -5.95 -7.53 -15.77
CA ASN A 4 -6.43 -8.66 -14.97
C ASN A 4 -5.68 -8.63 -13.64
N GLY A 5 -6.25 -7.97 -12.64
CA GLY A 5 -5.90 -8.25 -11.27
C GLY A 5 -6.39 -9.66 -10.96
N GLU A 6 -5.51 -10.64 -10.81
CA GLU A 6 -5.93 -11.93 -10.26
C GLU A 6 -6.60 -11.68 -8.90
N ASN A 7 -7.88 -12.10 -8.78
CA ASN A 7 -8.60 -12.04 -7.51
C ASN A 7 -7.82 -12.85 -6.47
N GLY A 8 -7.75 -12.33 -5.25
CA GLY A 8 -7.07 -13.02 -4.17
C GLY A 8 -6.13 -12.12 -3.36
N VAL A 9 -5.26 -12.76 -2.57
CA VAL A 9 -4.31 -12.11 -1.67
C VAL A 9 -2.90 -12.38 -2.15
N SER A 10 -2.10 -11.32 -2.32
CA SER A 10 -0.69 -11.42 -2.74
C SER A 10 0.15 -10.35 -2.05
N ALA A 11 1.44 -10.63 -1.86
CA ALA A 11 2.40 -9.60 -1.49
C ALA A 11 2.99 -9.01 -2.77
N VAL A 12 2.95 -7.68 -2.89
CA VAL A 12 3.49 -6.94 -4.03
C VAL A 12 4.40 -5.82 -3.55
N THR A 13 5.45 -5.53 -4.29
CA THR A 13 6.29 -4.37 -4.00
C THR A 13 5.55 -3.07 -4.27
N VAL A 14 6.04 -1.98 -3.67
CA VAL A 14 5.46 -0.64 -3.92
C VAL A 14 5.53 -0.29 -5.41
N ASP A 15 6.65 -0.60 -6.08
CA ASP A 15 6.83 -0.34 -7.51
C ASP A 15 5.84 -1.14 -8.38
N GLU A 16 5.66 -2.44 -8.10
CA GLU A 16 4.69 -3.28 -8.78
C GLU A 16 3.25 -2.79 -8.59
N LEU A 17 2.90 -2.38 -7.37
CA LEU A 17 1.57 -1.88 -7.07
C LEU A 17 1.29 -0.56 -7.82
N LEU A 18 2.23 0.38 -7.82
CA LEU A 18 2.04 1.69 -8.43
C LEU A 18 2.00 1.66 -9.97
N LYS A 19 2.49 0.61 -10.60
CA LYS A 19 2.40 0.36 -12.05
C LYS A 19 1.03 -0.18 -12.48
N GLN A 20 0.20 -0.60 -11.52
CA GLN A 20 -1.15 -1.05 -11.81
C GLN A 20 -2.09 0.15 -12.03
N GLY A 21 -3.17 -0.06 -12.76
CA GLY A 21 -4.19 0.97 -13.04
C GLY A 21 -5.04 1.31 -11.83
N LEU A 22 -4.42 1.83 -10.76
CA LEU A 22 -5.11 2.18 -9.53
C LEU A 22 -5.95 3.45 -9.68
N ARG A 23 -7.18 3.41 -9.19
CA ARG A 23 -8.09 4.55 -9.11
C ARG A 23 -8.58 4.74 -7.68
N ILE A 24 -8.60 5.98 -7.21
CA ILE A 24 -9.26 6.36 -5.97
C ILE A 24 -10.67 6.81 -6.33
N PRO A 25 -11.72 6.06 -5.91
CA PRO A 25 -13.09 6.43 -6.23
C PRO A 25 -13.53 7.71 -5.54
N ASN A 26 -14.51 8.43 -6.14
CA ASN A 26 -15.03 9.69 -5.62
C ASN A 26 -15.73 9.58 -4.25
N TYR A 27 -16.16 8.38 -3.84
CA TYR A 27 -16.75 8.14 -2.51
C TYR A 27 -15.70 8.06 -1.40
N GLN A 28 -14.43 7.95 -1.74
CA GLN A 28 -13.35 7.94 -0.76
C GLN A 28 -13.17 9.33 -0.16
N ARG A 29 -12.91 9.36 1.16
CA ARG A 29 -12.62 10.62 1.85
C ARG A 29 -11.35 11.27 1.28
N PRO A 30 -11.25 12.61 1.32
CA PRO A 30 -10.01 13.30 1.00
C PRO A 30 -8.82 12.82 1.86
N TYR A 31 -7.61 13.17 1.43
CA TYR A 31 -6.42 12.92 2.25
C TYR A 31 -6.58 13.54 3.65
N SER A 32 -6.35 12.74 4.68
CA SER A 32 -6.64 13.10 6.09
C SER A 32 -5.53 12.75 7.09
N TRP A 33 -4.43 12.14 6.65
CA TRP A 33 -3.29 11.97 7.54
C TRP A 33 -2.71 13.32 7.90
N ASP A 34 -2.31 13.48 9.15
CA ASP A 34 -1.55 14.62 9.61
C ASP A 34 -0.04 14.45 9.31
N VAL A 35 0.72 15.50 9.59
CA VAL A 35 2.17 15.51 9.39
C VAL A 35 2.85 14.41 10.22
N SER A 36 2.41 14.21 11.45
CA SER A 36 3.04 13.23 12.36
C SER A 36 2.87 11.81 11.84
N THR A 37 1.67 11.44 11.38
CA THR A 37 1.38 10.12 10.79
C THR A 37 2.16 9.89 9.50
N ALA A 38 2.25 10.91 8.63
CA ALA A 38 3.01 10.79 7.39
C ALA A 38 4.52 10.66 7.63
N LEU A 39 5.08 11.42 8.60
CA LEU A 39 6.48 11.31 8.96
C LEU A 39 6.80 10.00 9.69
N GLN A 40 5.87 9.46 10.48
CA GLN A 40 6.03 8.15 11.10
C GLN A 40 6.27 7.07 10.04
N LEU A 41 5.55 7.10 8.92
CA LEU A 41 5.81 6.15 7.82
C LEU A 41 7.25 6.27 7.27
N VAL A 42 7.79 7.49 7.15
CA VAL A 42 9.19 7.71 6.72
C VAL A 42 10.16 7.16 7.76
N ASP A 43 9.88 7.37 9.04
CA ASP A 43 10.74 6.91 10.13
C ASP A 43 10.72 5.37 10.25
N ASP A 44 9.56 4.74 10.13
CA ASP A 44 9.40 3.28 10.12
C ASP A 44 10.18 2.63 8.96
N ILE A 45 10.09 3.20 7.75
CA ILE A 45 10.84 2.74 6.58
C ILE A 45 12.35 2.96 6.80
N SER A 46 12.73 4.11 7.38
CA SER A 46 14.15 4.41 7.67
C SER A 46 14.73 3.46 8.70
N GLU A 47 13.96 3.05 9.71
CA GLU A 47 14.36 2.06 10.70
C GLU A 47 14.51 0.68 10.05
N ALA A 48 13.54 0.27 9.23
CA ALA A 48 13.62 -0.98 8.50
C ALA A 48 14.81 -1.07 7.55
N LEU A 49 15.17 0.04 6.88
CA LEU A 49 16.36 0.10 6.03
C LEU A 49 17.66 -0.08 6.82
N ARG A 50 17.73 0.44 8.06
CA ARG A 50 18.92 0.32 8.93
C ARG A 50 19.04 -1.05 9.59
N ASP A 51 17.98 -1.83 9.63
CA ASP A 51 17.98 -3.16 10.25
C ASP A 51 18.76 -4.16 9.38
N THR A 52 20.05 -4.27 9.71
CA THR A 52 20.99 -5.14 8.96
C THR A 52 20.71 -6.62 9.13
N GLU A 53 19.98 -7.02 10.18
CA GLU A 53 19.63 -8.42 10.44
C GLU A 53 18.50 -8.89 9.51
N ARG A 54 17.71 -7.97 8.96
CA ARG A 54 16.56 -8.24 8.09
C ARG A 54 16.74 -7.83 6.64
N LYS A 55 17.96 -7.62 6.18
CA LYS A 55 18.26 -7.11 4.81
C LYS A 55 17.60 -7.90 3.68
N ASP A 56 17.41 -9.20 3.87
CA ASP A 56 16.83 -10.09 2.84
C ASP A 56 15.31 -10.34 3.06
N ILE A 57 14.74 -9.80 4.13
CA ILE A 57 13.31 -9.96 4.42
C ILE A 57 12.57 -8.70 3.96
N PRO A 58 11.54 -8.84 3.09
CA PRO A 58 10.73 -7.69 2.68
C PRO A 58 10.07 -7.00 3.88
N TYR A 59 10.03 -5.66 3.86
CA TYR A 59 9.35 -4.88 4.87
C TYR A 59 7.89 -4.66 4.47
N VAL A 60 6.96 -5.22 5.26
CA VAL A 60 5.53 -5.14 4.96
C VAL A 60 4.93 -3.88 5.57
N LEU A 61 4.49 -2.96 4.71
CA LEU A 61 3.90 -1.67 5.07
C LEU A 61 2.44 -1.78 5.55
N GLY A 62 1.76 -2.89 5.27
CA GLY A 62 0.37 -3.13 5.61
C GLY A 62 -0.43 -3.71 4.44
N ALA A 63 -1.76 -3.66 4.54
CA ALA A 63 -2.64 -4.15 3.49
C ALA A 63 -3.22 -3.01 2.64
N ILE A 64 -3.58 -3.35 1.39
CA ILE A 64 -4.41 -2.55 0.51
C ILE A 64 -5.53 -3.43 -0.04
N ILE A 65 -6.76 -2.91 -0.02
CA ILE A 65 -7.95 -3.60 -0.54
C ILE A 65 -8.37 -2.92 -1.83
N LEU A 66 -8.49 -3.70 -2.89
CA LEU A 66 -8.80 -3.25 -4.23
C LEU A 66 -10.04 -3.96 -4.74
N HIS A 67 -10.94 -3.21 -5.37
CA HIS A 67 -12.05 -3.74 -6.14
C HIS A 67 -11.74 -3.62 -7.62
N ASP A 68 -11.72 -4.76 -8.32
CA ASP A 68 -11.55 -4.81 -9.78
C ASP A 68 -12.92 -4.64 -10.43
N ASP A 69 -13.14 -3.50 -11.13
CA ASP A 69 -14.38 -3.24 -11.88
C ASP A 69 -14.26 -3.66 -13.36
N GLY A 70 -13.17 -4.33 -13.73
CA GLY A 70 -12.84 -4.76 -15.09
C GLY A 70 -12.13 -3.70 -15.93
N GLU A 71 -12.11 -2.44 -15.48
CA GLU A 71 -11.41 -1.33 -16.13
C GLU A 71 -10.28 -0.79 -15.23
N TYR A 72 -10.54 -0.67 -13.93
CA TYR A 72 -9.60 -0.13 -12.94
C TYR A 72 -9.61 -0.97 -11.67
N LEU A 73 -8.47 -0.93 -10.97
CA LEU A 73 -8.37 -1.37 -9.58
C LEU A 73 -8.73 -0.21 -8.65
N ASN A 74 -9.96 -0.21 -8.16
CA ASN A 74 -10.48 0.82 -7.28
C ASN A 74 -10.00 0.61 -5.85
N VAL A 75 -9.35 1.60 -5.26
CA VAL A 75 -8.85 1.52 -3.88
C VAL A 75 -10.02 1.62 -2.90
N VAL A 76 -10.29 0.54 -2.17
CA VAL A 76 -11.32 0.48 -1.11
C VAL A 76 -10.70 0.81 0.24
N ASP A 77 -9.51 0.28 0.55
CA ASP A 77 -8.75 0.62 1.75
C ASP A 77 -7.24 0.78 1.44
N GLY A 78 -6.53 1.48 2.32
CA GLY A 78 -5.10 1.79 2.16
C GLY A 78 -4.82 3.09 1.40
N GLN A 79 -5.84 3.87 1.04
CA GLN A 79 -5.71 5.11 0.27
C GLN A 79 -4.71 6.09 0.86
N GLN A 80 -4.78 6.36 2.17
CA GLN A 80 -3.92 7.37 2.82
C GLN A 80 -2.44 6.99 2.71
N ARG A 81 -2.13 5.71 2.98
CA ARG A 81 -0.77 5.17 2.83
C ARG A 81 -0.29 5.24 1.39
N LEU A 82 -1.14 4.83 0.44
CA LEU A 82 -0.82 4.89 -0.98
C LEU A 82 -0.49 6.30 -1.45
N LEU A 83 -1.30 7.29 -1.06
CA LEU A 83 -1.05 8.70 -1.40
C LEU A 83 0.22 9.23 -0.75
N THR A 84 0.49 8.86 0.50
CA THR A 84 1.73 9.26 1.19
C THR A 84 2.96 8.64 0.53
N LEU A 85 2.92 7.36 0.15
CA LEU A 85 4.00 6.72 -0.61
C LEU A 85 4.24 7.43 -1.94
N ARG A 86 3.18 7.79 -2.68
CA ARG A 86 3.32 8.57 -3.93
C ARG A 86 3.96 9.92 -3.69
N MET A 87 3.61 10.62 -2.61
CA MET A 87 4.27 11.89 -2.24
C MET A 87 5.75 11.67 -1.90
N ILE A 88 6.09 10.63 -1.14
CA ILE A 88 7.50 10.31 -0.81
C ILE A 88 8.30 10.05 -2.08
N LEU A 89 7.80 9.22 -2.98
CA LEU A 89 8.49 8.90 -4.24
C LEU A 89 8.64 10.14 -5.13
N ALA A 90 7.61 10.98 -5.24
CA ALA A 90 7.69 12.23 -6.00
C ALA A 90 8.68 13.24 -5.39
N ALA A 91 8.85 13.27 -4.07
CA ALA A 91 9.85 14.12 -3.42
C ALA A 91 11.29 13.62 -3.61
N LEU A 92 11.47 12.29 -3.74
CA LEU A 92 12.79 11.67 -3.96
C LEU A 92 13.20 11.68 -5.43
N ASP A 93 12.27 11.39 -6.32
CA ASP A 93 12.47 11.31 -7.77
C ASP A 93 11.30 11.99 -8.53
N PRO A 94 11.31 13.32 -8.65
CA PRO A 94 10.24 14.07 -9.31
C PRO A 94 10.17 13.87 -10.83
N ILE A 95 11.19 13.27 -11.43
CA ILE A 95 11.21 13.02 -12.87
C ILE A 95 10.33 11.80 -13.21
N ASN A 96 10.50 10.71 -12.45
CA ASN A 96 9.80 9.45 -12.70
C ASN A 96 8.48 9.34 -11.92
N HIS A 97 8.32 10.09 -10.82
CA HIS A 97 7.12 10.08 -10.00
C HIS A 97 6.50 11.47 -9.92
N GLN A 98 5.52 11.72 -10.81
CA GLN A 98 4.83 13.01 -10.84
C GLN A 98 3.53 12.94 -10.02
N ILE A 99 3.27 13.98 -9.23
CA ILE A 99 1.99 14.21 -8.57
C ILE A 99 1.48 15.60 -8.90
N SER A 100 0.17 15.71 -9.16
CA SER A 100 -0.49 17.01 -9.30
C SER A 100 -1.03 17.42 -7.94
N MET A 101 -0.41 18.42 -7.33
CA MET A 101 -0.89 19.02 -6.08
C MET A 101 -1.74 20.23 -6.45
N SER A 102 -3.05 20.03 -6.58
CA SER A 102 -4.00 21.13 -6.76
C SER A 102 -4.55 21.57 -5.40
N GLY A 103 -4.27 22.79 -5.00
CA GLY A 103 -4.85 23.35 -3.76
C GLY A 103 -4.03 24.51 -3.18
N ASN A 104 -4.67 25.27 -2.30
CA ASN A 104 -4.04 26.34 -1.54
C ASN A 104 -2.99 25.75 -0.58
N SER A 105 -1.95 26.51 -0.28
CA SER A 105 -0.83 26.14 0.60
C SER A 105 -1.19 25.80 2.06
N GLU A 106 -2.46 25.90 2.43
CA GLU A 106 -2.96 25.68 3.80
C GLU A 106 -3.81 24.41 3.96
N THR A 107 -3.87 23.56 2.94
CA THR A 107 -4.59 22.28 3.08
C THR A 107 -3.75 21.26 3.87
N PRO A 108 -4.36 20.30 4.60
CA PRO A 108 -3.63 19.27 5.31
C PRO A 108 -2.61 18.52 4.41
N VAL A 109 -2.97 18.23 3.18
CA VAL A 109 -2.09 17.57 2.22
C VAL A 109 -0.89 18.44 1.83
N SER A 110 -1.06 19.76 1.71
CA SER A 110 0.04 20.69 1.40
C SER A 110 1.05 20.78 2.55
N LEU A 111 0.58 20.79 3.80
CA LEU A 111 1.44 20.78 4.98
C LEU A 111 2.25 19.48 5.05
N VAL A 112 1.60 18.35 4.83
CA VAL A 112 2.27 17.04 4.77
C VAL A 112 3.32 17.02 3.66
N TRP A 113 3.00 17.52 2.47
CA TRP A 113 3.93 17.59 1.34
C TRP A 113 5.19 18.40 1.67
N ILE A 114 5.03 19.58 2.26
CA ILE A 114 6.16 20.45 2.65
C ILE A 114 7.06 19.74 3.66
N GLU A 115 6.46 19.13 4.69
CA GLU A 115 7.24 18.45 5.74
C GLU A 115 7.90 17.15 5.25
N LEU A 116 7.26 16.40 4.35
CA LEU A 116 7.89 15.26 3.68
C LEU A 116 9.11 15.70 2.87
N GLN A 117 8.99 16.75 2.05
CA GLN A 117 10.13 17.28 1.30
C GLN A 117 11.29 17.70 2.23
N ARG A 118 10.96 18.41 3.33
CA ARG A 118 11.95 18.82 4.33
C ARG A 118 12.64 17.61 4.96
N ARG A 119 11.88 16.60 5.42
CA ARG A 119 12.41 15.40 6.07
C ARG A 119 13.28 14.58 5.12
N LEU A 120 12.79 14.36 3.90
CA LEU A 120 13.49 13.57 2.88
C LEU A 120 14.74 14.30 2.34
N SER A 121 14.78 15.65 2.39
CA SER A 121 15.98 16.39 2.00
C SER A 121 17.17 16.14 2.93
N GLN A 122 16.92 15.70 4.17
CA GLN A 122 17.92 15.42 5.20
C GLN A 122 18.45 13.97 5.18
N LEU A 123 17.94 13.12 4.31
CA LEU A 123 18.44 11.75 4.18
C LEU A 123 19.88 11.77 3.58
N GLU A 124 20.76 10.97 4.15
CA GLU A 124 22.14 10.80 3.70
C GLU A 124 22.21 10.14 2.32
N ASP A 125 21.47 9.06 2.13
CA ASP A 125 21.37 8.38 0.83
C ASP A 125 19.90 8.27 0.38
N LYS A 126 19.49 9.24 -0.44
CA LYS A 126 18.14 9.28 -1.02
C LYS A 126 17.91 8.17 -2.02
N LYS A 127 18.95 7.74 -2.72
CA LYS A 127 18.87 6.70 -3.75
C LYS A 127 18.66 5.34 -3.11
N GLU A 128 19.42 5.02 -2.06
CA GLU A 128 19.25 3.78 -1.31
C GLU A 128 17.84 3.71 -0.69
N PHE A 129 17.37 4.82 -0.11
CA PHE A 129 16.05 4.90 0.48
C PHE A 129 14.92 4.71 -0.56
N LEU A 130 15.07 5.35 -1.75
CA LEU A 130 14.13 5.17 -2.86
C LEU A 130 14.10 3.73 -3.33
N ASP A 131 15.27 3.12 -3.53
CA ASP A 131 15.40 1.74 -4.00
C ASP A 131 14.78 0.76 -3.00
N PHE A 132 15.00 0.98 -1.71
CA PHE A 132 14.40 0.20 -0.64
C PHE A 132 12.87 0.28 -0.65
N ILE A 133 12.30 1.48 -0.79
CA ILE A 133 10.83 1.64 -0.90
C ILE A 133 10.29 0.90 -2.11
N CYS A 134 10.91 1.07 -3.27
CA CYS A 134 10.40 0.50 -4.52
C CYS A 134 10.45 -1.03 -4.53
N HIS A 135 11.54 -1.64 -4.02
CA HIS A 135 11.84 -3.05 -4.26
C HIS A 135 11.88 -3.93 -3.02
N LYS A 136 11.98 -3.35 -1.81
CA LYS A 136 12.01 -4.11 -0.55
C LYS A 136 10.77 -3.88 0.31
N CYS A 137 10.12 -2.72 0.18
CA CYS A 137 8.83 -2.49 0.84
C CYS A 137 7.71 -3.16 0.05
N GLN A 138 6.85 -3.90 0.75
CA GLN A 138 5.72 -4.62 0.18
C GLN A 138 4.40 -4.21 0.84
N LEU A 139 3.31 -4.39 0.09
CA LEU A 139 1.95 -4.35 0.62
C LEU A 139 1.27 -5.70 0.40
N VAL A 140 0.43 -6.09 1.33
CA VAL A 140 -0.49 -7.20 1.13
C VAL A 140 -1.66 -6.68 0.29
N ARG A 141 -1.67 -7.04 -0.98
CA ARG A 141 -2.70 -6.68 -1.94
C ARG A 141 -3.83 -7.69 -1.87
N ILE A 142 -5.05 -7.22 -1.61
CA ILE A 142 -6.28 -7.99 -1.62
C ILE A 142 -7.11 -7.47 -2.78
N VAL A 143 -7.42 -8.32 -3.75
CA VAL A 143 -8.23 -7.96 -4.93
C VAL A 143 -9.48 -8.84 -4.95
N THR A 144 -10.63 -8.23 -5.19
CA THR A 144 -11.90 -8.90 -5.41
C THR A 144 -12.71 -8.16 -6.47
N ASP A 145 -13.50 -8.87 -7.25
CA ASP A 145 -14.50 -8.34 -8.20
C ASP A 145 -15.87 -8.10 -7.54
N ASP A 146 -16.04 -8.52 -6.27
CA ASP A 146 -17.23 -8.25 -5.46
C ASP A 146 -16.98 -7.07 -4.52
N ILE A 147 -17.63 -5.94 -4.80
CA ILE A 147 -17.51 -4.72 -3.99
C ILE A 147 -18.00 -4.91 -2.55
N ASP A 148 -19.02 -5.75 -2.34
CA ASP A 148 -19.57 -6.03 -1.00
C ASP A 148 -18.58 -6.89 -0.20
N GLU A 149 -17.85 -7.79 -0.86
CA GLU A 149 -16.77 -8.54 -0.24
C GLU A 149 -15.61 -7.62 0.15
N ALA A 150 -15.21 -6.69 -0.72
CA ALA A 150 -14.18 -5.70 -0.42
C ALA A 150 -14.51 -4.90 0.85
N PHE A 151 -15.77 -4.43 0.97
CA PHE A 151 -16.23 -3.72 2.17
C PHE A 151 -16.29 -4.62 3.39
N ARG A 152 -16.71 -5.88 3.27
CA ARG A 152 -16.71 -6.85 4.39
C ARG A 152 -15.31 -7.12 4.91
N VAL A 153 -14.31 -7.25 4.03
CA VAL A 153 -12.90 -7.38 4.42
C VAL A 153 -12.43 -6.13 5.15
N PHE A 154 -12.71 -4.94 4.62
CA PHE A 154 -12.40 -3.67 5.26
C PHE A 154 -13.03 -3.55 6.66
N ASP A 155 -14.32 -3.82 6.80
CA ASP A 155 -15.02 -3.77 8.09
C ASP A 155 -14.43 -4.77 9.08
N SER A 156 -14.08 -5.98 8.64
CA SER A 156 -13.51 -7.01 9.51
C SER A 156 -12.16 -6.60 10.11
N GLN A 157 -11.38 -5.82 9.38
CA GLN A 157 -10.11 -5.27 9.87
C GLN A 157 -10.33 -4.17 10.94
N ASN A 158 -11.41 -3.40 10.81
CA ASN A 158 -11.73 -2.29 11.72
C ASN A 158 -12.50 -2.72 12.98
N TYR A 159 -13.31 -3.81 12.91
CA TYR A 159 -14.27 -4.18 13.95
C TYR A 159 -13.69 -4.93 15.16
N ARG A 160 -12.48 -5.47 15.10
CA ARG A 160 -11.94 -6.36 16.14
C ARG A 160 -10.96 -5.73 17.13
N GLY A 161 -10.82 -4.41 17.19
CA GLY A 161 -9.99 -3.72 18.19
C GLY A 161 -8.48 -4.08 18.17
N LYS A 162 -8.07 -5.07 17.39
CA LYS A 162 -6.71 -5.38 16.97
C LYS A 162 -6.75 -5.64 15.47
N PRO A 163 -6.18 -4.78 14.64
CA PRO A 163 -6.07 -5.06 13.20
C PRO A 163 -5.33 -6.39 13.03
N LEU A 164 -5.86 -7.26 12.16
CA LEU A 164 -5.13 -8.46 11.73
C LEU A 164 -3.81 -8.00 11.13
N ALA A 165 -2.72 -8.58 11.58
CA ALA A 165 -1.43 -8.25 10.99
C ALA A 165 -1.44 -8.71 9.51
N PRO A 166 -0.81 -7.96 8.59
CA PRO A 166 -0.81 -8.30 7.17
C PRO A 166 -0.36 -9.74 6.87
N HIS A 167 0.56 -10.28 7.67
CA HIS A 167 1.01 -11.68 7.55
C HIS A 167 -0.06 -12.71 7.97
N ASP A 168 -1.02 -12.34 8.82
CA ASP A 168 -2.12 -13.23 9.20
C ASP A 168 -3.11 -13.39 8.05
N LEU A 169 -3.31 -12.34 7.24
CA LEU A 169 -4.14 -12.39 6.03
C LEU A 169 -3.52 -13.31 4.97
N LEU A 170 -2.22 -13.17 4.71
CA LEU A 170 -1.49 -14.06 3.79
C LEU A 170 -1.53 -15.50 4.27
N LYS A 171 -1.34 -15.74 5.56
CA LYS A 171 -1.37 -17.08 6.15
C LYS A 171 -2.77 -17.71 6.04
N ALA A 172 -3.82 -16.94 6.33
CA ALA A 172 -5.19 -17.41 6.21
C ALA A 172 -5.56 -17.78 4.78
N HIS A 173 -5.12 -16.97 3.80
CA HIS A 173 -5.32 -17.24 2.37
C HIS A 173 -4.60 -18.53 1.95
N HIS A 174 -3.32 -18.69 2.24
CA HIS A 174 -2.57 -19.90 1.90
C HIS A 174 -3.16 -21.17 2.52
N LEU A 175 -3.63 -21.08 3.78
CA LEU A 175 -4.29 -22.22 4.42
C LEU A 175 -5.62 -22.58 3.76
N ARG A 176 -6.37 -21.61 3.24
CA ARG A 176 -7.61 -21.84 2.50
C ARG A 176 -7.34 -22.51 1.17
N GLU A 177 -6.38 -22.03 0.37
CA GLU A 177 -6.01 -22.65 -0.91
C GLU A 177 -5.48 -24.08 -0.73
N MET A 178 -4.65 -24.34 0.29
CA MET A 178 -4.19 -25.70 0.60
C MET A 178 -5.34 -26.64 0.97
N HIS A 179 -6.42 -26.13 1.59
CA HIS A 179 -7.61 -26.93 1.89
C HIS A 179 -8.43 -27.22 0.63
N ASP A 180 -8.54 -26.26 -0.29
CA ASP A 180 -9.27 -26.43 -1.55
C ASP A 180 -8.54 -27.40 -2.49
N GLU A 181 -7.21 -27.34 -2.60
CA GLU A 181 -6.41 -28.32 -3.34
C GLU A 181 -6.51 -29.74 -2.74
N SER A 182 -6.52 -29.85 -1.41
CA SER A 182 -6.66 -31.15 -0.75
C SER A 182 -8.06 -31.73 -0.87
N ALA A 183 -9.10 -30.87 -1.01
CA ALA A 183 -10.47 -31.28 -1.27
C ALA A 183 -10.64 -31.74 -2.74
N ALA A 184 -10.03 -31.05 -3.71
CA ALA A 184 -10.03 -31.44 -5.11
C ALA A 184 -9.34 -32.79 -5.36
N MET A 185 -8.26 -33.10 -4.65
CA MET A 185 -7.58 -34.41 -4.73
C MET A 185 -8.38 -35.57 -4.14
N LYS A 186 -9.40 -35.31 -3.32
CA LYS A 186 -10.24 -36.35 -2.71
C LYS A 186 -11.48 -36.73 -3.54
N VAL A 187 -11.76 -35.99 -4.62
CA VAL A 187 -12.93 -36.19 -5.52
C VAL A 187 -12.51 -36.83 -6.86
N ALA A 188 -11.24 -37.03 -7.08
CA ALA A 188 -10.69 -37.77 -8.21
C ALA A 188 -10.25 -39.16 -7.76
#